data_6d8d60cb8b9fb013f1bed533000f2a66
#
_entry.id   6d8d60cb8b9fb013f1bed533000f2a66
#
_cell.length_a   1.000
_cell.length_b   1.000
_cell.length_c   1.000
_cell.angle_alpha   90.00
_cell.angle_beta   90.00
_cell.angle_gamma   90.00
#
_symmetry.space_group_name_H-M   'P 1'
#
loop_
_entity.id
_entity.type
_entity.pdbx_description
1 polymer ?
#
loop_
_entity_poly.entity_id
_entity_poly.type
_entity_poly.pdbx_seq_one_letter_code
_entity_poly.pdbx_strand_id
1 'polypeptide(L)'
;MPRTNRNTLKEYFKRGSMPNQKHFYELIDSMVNISDDGIDKNPDDGLRLAPSKENSPVISLFTNIQDNIPEWKIYLGNNSQLHIIRQGQDEPILSLHPNGRIEMNQPGMDIRING
;
A
#
# COMPACT_ATOMS: atom_id res chain seq x y z
N MET A 1 -11.75 -3.74 10.96
CA MET A 1 -10.96 -4.63 11.82
C MET A 1 -10.15 -3.80 12.80
N PRO A 2 -10.28 -4.04 14.08
CA PRO A 2 -9.49 -3.27 15.05
C PRO A 2 -8.02 -3.65 14.95
N ARG A 3 -7.21 -2.63 14.73
CA ARG A 3 -5.76 -2.77 14.75
C ARG A 3 -5.25 -2.20 16.06
N THR A 4 -4.39 -2.94 16.71
CA THR A 4 -3.89 -2.59 18.04
C THR A 4 -2.38 -2.39 17.96
N ASN A 5 -1.87 -1.35 18.60
CA ASN A 5 -0.44 -1.08 18.58
C ASN A 5 0.35 -2.11 19.38
N ARG A 6 1.66 -2.15 19.14
CA ARG A 6 2.52 -3.17 19.76
C ARG A 6 2.56 -3.12 21.27
N ASN A 7 2.58 -1.93 21.84
CA ASN A 7 2.65 -1.79 23.29
C ASN A 7 1.40 -2.33 23.96
N THR A 8 0.22 -2.06 23.40
CA THR A 8 -1.04 -2.58 23.92
C THR A 8 -1.10 -4.10 23.78
N LEU A 9 -0.65 -4.64 22.65
CA LEU A 9 -0.60 -6.09 22.43
C LEU A 9 0.32 -6.76 23.45
N LYS A 10 1.48 -6.18 23.72
CA LYS A 10 2.42 -6.74 24.70
C LYS A 10 1.80 -6.77 26.09
N GLU A 11 0.97 -5.79 26.45
CA GLU A 11 0.28 -5.76 27.73
C GLU A 11 -0.69 -6.93 27.87
N TYR A 12 -1.39 -7.31 26.80
CA TYR A 12 -2.32 -8.44 26.84
C TYR A 12 -1.62 -9.76 27.16
N PHE A 13 -0.38 -9.92 26.70
CA PHE A 13 0.33 -11.19 26.76
C PHE A 13 1.51 -11.19 27.72
N LYS A 14 1.65 -10.15 28.54
CA LYS A 14 2.72 -10.11 29.53
C LYS A 14 2.50 -11.16 30.62
N ARG A 15 3.58 -11.47 31.33
CA ARG A 15 3.54 -12.45 32.44
C ARG A 15 2.50 -12.04 33.47
N GLY A 16 1.64 -12.98 33.85
CA GLY A 16 0.57 -12.75 34.82
C GLY A 16 -0.73 -12.23 34.25
N SER A 17 -0.75 -11.89 32.97
CA SER A 17 -1.98 -11.50 32.28
C SER A 17 -2.79 -12.72 31.89
N MET A 18 -4.10 -12.54 31.72
CA MET A 18 -5.00 -13.61 31.27
C MET A 18 -5.64 -13.18 29.94
N PRO A 19 -4.95 -13.41 28.81
CA PRO A 19 -5.51 -13.04 27.50
C PRO A 19 -6.78 -13.83 27.21
N ASN A 20 -7.77 -13.15 26.62
CA ASN A 20 -9.01 -13.79 26.21
C ASN A 20 -9.08 -13.89 24.68
N GLN A 21 -10.18 -14.42 24.16
CA GLN A 21 -10.38 -14.60 22.72
C GLN A 21 -10.24 -13.29 21.95
N LYS A 22 -10.77 -12.20 22.50
CA LYS A 22 -10.69 -10.88 21.88
C LYS A 22 -9.24 -10.42 21.75
N HIS A 23 -8.40 -10.65 22.75
CA HIS A 23 -6.98 -10.29 22.73
C HIS A 23 -6.24 -11.03 21.61
N PHE A 24 -6.52 -12.30 21.43
CA PHE A 24 -5.93 -13.08 20.33
C PHE A 24 -6.40 -12.60 18.97
N TYR A 25 -7.68 -12.25 18.82
CA TYR A 25 -8.20 -11.68 17.59
C TYR A 25 -7.54 -10.34 17.26
N GLU A 26 -7.35 -9.49 18.25
CA GLU A 26 -6.67 -8.21 18.05
C GLU A 26 -5.22 -8.41 17.61
N LEU A 27 -4.54 -9.43 18.14
CA LEU A 27 -3.19 -9.75 17.70
C LEU A 27 -3.18 -10.20 16.24
N ILE A 28 -4.08 -11.09 15.87
CA ILE A 28 -4.18 -11.59 14.50
C ILE A 28 -4.51 -10.45 13.53
N ASP A 29 -5.47 -9.61 13.86
CA ASP A 29 -5.90 -8.49 13.01
C ASP A 29 -4.86 -7.39 12.88
N SER A 30 -3.88 -7.35 13.78
CA SER A 30 -2.82 -6.35 13.77
C SER A 30 -1.59 -6.77 12.99
N MET A 31 -1.59 -7.98 12.43
CA MET A 31 -0.51 -8.51 11.61
C MET A 31 -0.89 -8.51 10.14
N VAL A 32 0.12 -8.43 9.28
CA VAL A 32 -0.09 -8.59 7.84
C VAL A 32 -0.32 -10.08 7.54
N ASN A 33 -1.38 -10.37 6.80
CA ASN A 33 -1.74 -11.72 6.40
C ASN A 33 -1.52 -11.89 4.89
N ILE A 34 -0.75 -12.89 4.50
CA ILE A 34 -0.40 -13.11 3.10
C ILE A 34 -1.65 -13.31 2.23
N SER A 35 -2.60 -14.09 2.74
CA SER A 35 -3.81 -14.42 1.97
C SER A 35 -4.78 -13.24 1.86
N ASP A 36 -4.99 -12.51 2.97
CA ASP A 36 -6.00 -11.45 3.04
C ASP A 36 -5.49 -10.10 2.54
N ASP A 37 -4.21 -9.82 2.73
CA ASP A 37 -3.70 -8.46 2.54
C ASP A 37 -2.97 -8.25 1.21
N GLY A 38 -2.81 -9.30 0.41
CA GLY A 38 -2.17 -9.19 -0.90
C GLY A 38 -0.69 -8.87 -0.85
N ILE A 39 0.00 -9.32 0.20
CA ILE A 39 1.44 -9.12 0.38
C ILE A 39 2.10 -10.46 0.58
N ASP A 40 3.15 -10.73 -0.21
CA ASP A 40 3.93 -11.96 -0.11
C ASP A 40 5.37 -11.66 -0.51
N LYS A 41 6.24 -12.63 -0.28
CA LYS A 41 7.63 -12.53 -0.70
C LYS A 41 8.17 -13.91 -1.03
N ASN A 42 8.90 -14.03 -2.13
CA ASN A 42 9.62 -15.27 -2.44
C ASN A 42 10.97 -14.95 -3.10
N PRO A 43 11.88 -15.94 -3.22
CA PRO A 43 13.23 -15.69 -3.78
C PRO A 43 13.22 -15.27 -5.24
N ASP A 44 12.25 -15.70 -6.02
CA ASP A 44 12.23 -15.42 -7.47
C ASP A 44 11.67 -14.04 -7.78
N ASP A 45 10.61 -13.64 -7.10
CA ASP A 45 9.90 -12.39 -7.39
C ASP A 45 10.24 -11.27 -6.41
N GLY A 46 10.84 -11.59 -5.25
CA GLY A 46 11.02 -10.62 -4.20
C GLY A 46 9.70 -10.29 -3.51
N LEU A 47 9.44 -9.03 -3.29
CA LEU A 47 8.19 -8.57 -2.67
C LEU A 47 7.05 -8.63 -3.69
N ARG A 48 5.99 -9.34 -3.35
CA ARG A 48 4.82 -9.51 -4.20
C ARG A 48 3.65 -8.73 -3.62
N LEU A 49 3.09 -7.82 -4.42
CA LEU A 49 1.99 -6.96 -3.99
C LEU A 49 0.84 -7.07 -4.98
N ALA A 50 -0.36 -7.21 -4.47
CA ALA A 50 -1.57 -7.19 -5.27
C ALA A 50 -2.60 -6.29 -4.61
N PRO A 51 -3.43 -5.56 -5.39
CA PRO A 51 -4.48 -4.75 -4.79
C PRO A 51 -5.56 -5.62 -4.17
N SER A 52 -6.17 -5.13 -3.09
CA SER A 52 -7.23 -5.86 -2.39
C SER A 52 -8.50 -5.96 -3.21
N LYS A 53 -8.71 -5.04 -4.14
CA LYS A 53 -9.86 -5.03 -5.04
C LYS A 53 -9.47 -4.36 -6.35
N GLU A 54 -10.29 -4.59 -7.36
CA GLU A 54 -10.07 -4.03 -8.70
C GLU A 54 -10.04 -2.50 -8.66
N ASN A 55 -9.13 -1.90 -9.43
CA ASN A 55 -8.94 -0.45 -9.53
C ASN A 55 -8.54 0.23 -8.22
N SER A 56 -8.01 -0.52 -7.28
CA SER A 56 -7.47 0.02 -6.03
C SER A 56 -5.96 0.22 -6.14
N PRO A 57 -5.40 1.16 -5.37
CA PRO A 57 -3.95 1.30 -5.31
C PRO A 57 -3.28 0.04 -4.77
N VAL A 58 -2.09 -0.25 -5.28
CA VAL A 58 -1.22 -1.27 -4.71
C VAL A 58 -0.41 -0.68 -3.56
N ILE A 59 0.06 0.54 -3.74
CA ILE A 59 0.84 1.27 -2.73
C ILE A 59 0.28 2.67 -2.61
N SER A 60 0.05 3.12 -1.38
CA SER A 60 -0.31 4.51 -1.07
C SER A 60 0.72 5.05 -0.09
N LEU A 61 1.25 6.23 -0.38
CA LEU A 61 2.28 6.87 0.44
C LEU A 61 1.66 8.02 1.21
N PHE A 62 1.77 7.95 2.53
CA PHE A 62 1.21 8.93 3.46
C PHE A 62 2.33 9.69 4.16
N THR A 63 2.14 10.98 4.38
CA THR A 63 3.06 11.75 5.23
C THR A 63 2.96 11.27 6.68
N ASN A 64 1.74 10.99 7.12
CA ASN A 64 1.48 10.45 8.44
C ASN A 64 0.45 9.33 8.30
N ILE A 65 0.69 8.18 8.94
CA ILE A 65 -0.20 7.03 8.82
C ILE A 65 -1.62 7.30 9.35
N GLN A 66 -1.78 8.35 10.15
CA GLN A 66 -3.08 8.76 10.66
C GLN A 66 -3.88 9.61 9.64
N ASP A 67 -3.24 10.07 8.57
CA ASP A 67 -3.93 10.84 7.54
C ASP A 67 -4.93 9.96 6.79
N ASN A 68 -6.03 10.56 6.37
CA ASN A 68 -7.07 9.86 5.62
C ASN A 68 -6.79 9.83 4.11
N ILE A 69 -5.94 10.73 3.64
CA ILE A 69 -5.67 10.90 2.21
C ILE A 69 -4.18 10.74 1.96
N PRO A 70 -3.78 9.82 1.05
CA PRO A 70 -2.36 9.66 0.72
C PRO A 70 -1.84 10.80 -0.14
N GLU A 71 -0.55 11.08 -0.04
CA GLU A 71 0.12 12.05 -0.91
C GLU A 71 0.29 11.51 -2.32
N TRP A 72 0.63 10.23 -2.45
CA TRP A 72 0.85 9.56 -3.72
C TRP A 72 0.26 8.16 -3.70
N LYS A 73 -0.20 7.71 -4.87
CA LYS A 73 -0.69 6.33 -5.05
C LYS A 73 -0.03 5.72 -6.27
N ILE A 74 0.25 4.43 -6.18
CA ILE A 74 0.76 3.63 -7.30
C ILE A 74 -0.24 2.50 -7.53
N TYR A 75 -0.73 2.36 -8.76
CA TYR A 75 -1.69 1.31 -9.08
C TYR A 75 -1.51 0.77 -10.48
N LEU A 76 -2.04 -0.43 -10.69
CA LEU A 76 -2.09 -1.06 -12.00
C LEU A 76 -3.44 -0.77 -12.63
N GLY A 77 -3.41 -0.13 -13.78
CA GLY A 77 -4.62 0.14 -14.55
C GLY A 77 -4.98 -1.01 -15.46
N ASN A 78 -5.96 -0.79 -16.31
CA ASN A 78 -6.35 -1.75 -17.33
C ASN A 78 -5.21 -1.95 -18.33
N ASN A 79 -5.16 -3.14 -18.94
CA ASN A 79 -4.16 -3.46 -19.97
C ASN A 79 -2.72 -3.41 -19.46
N SER A 80 -2.49 -3.75 -18.19
CA SER A 80 -1.16 -3.86 -17.59
C SER A 80 -0.38 -2.54 -17.55
N GLN A 81 -1.08 -1.43 -17.49
CA GLN A 81 -0.46 -0.11 -17.33
C GLN A 81 -0.10 0.15 -15.87
N LEU A 82 1.03 0.80 -15.62
CA LEU A 82 1.43 1.24 -14.30
C LEU A 82 1.22 2.74 -14.18
N HIS A 83 0.49 3.17 -13.18
CA HIS A 83 0.15 4.58 -12.97
C HIS A 83 0.63 5.08 -11.62
N ILE A 84 1.08 6.35 -11.61
CA ILE A 84 1.40 7.07 -10.39
C ILE A 84 0.55 8.35 -10.38
N ILE A 85 -0.24 8.52 -9.33
CA ILE A 85 -1.13 9.66 -9.19
C ILE A 85 -0.84 10.40 -7.89
N ARG A 86 -0.90 11.73 -7.93
CA ARG A 86 -0.73 12.58 -6.76
C ARG A 86 -2.08 12.96 -6.18
N GLN A 87 -2.10 13.24 -4.87
CA GLN A 87 -3.27 13.75 -4.17
C GLN A 87 -3.89 14.94 -4.92
N GLY A 88 -5.20 14.95 -5.04
CA GLY A 88 -5.93 16.04 -5.67
C GLY A 88 -5.95 16.02 -7.19
N GLN A 89 -5.34 15.04 -7.82
CA GLN A 89 -5.32 14.88 -9.27
C GLN A 89 -6.30 13.79 -9.68
N ASP A 90 -7.04 14.01 -10.77
CA ASP A 90 -7.95 13.02 -11.33
C ASP A 90 -7.25 12.09 -12.32
N GLU A 91 -6.15 12.56 -12.90
CA GLU A 91 -5.38 11.82 -13.90
C GLU A 91 -4.01 11.46 -13.36
N PRO A 92 -3.44 10.29 -13.76
CA PRO A 92 -2.08 9.96 -13.37
C PRO A 92 -1.07 11.00 -13.88
N ILE A 93 -0.09 11.33 -13.04
CA ILE A 93 1.00 12.20 -13.46
C ILE A 93 2.00 11.43 -14.33
N LEU A 94 2.13 10.14 -14.10
CA LEU A 94 3.03 9.27 -14.85
C LEU A 94 2.31 7.96 -15.15
N SER A 95 2.39 7.51 -16.40
CA SER A 95 1.84 6.23 -16.83
C SER A 95 2.85 5.49 -17.68
N LEU A 96 3.08 4.23 -17.36
CA LEU A 96 3.93 3.33 -18.13
C LEU A 96 3.06 2.31 -18.84
N HIS A 97 3.23 2.19 -20.16
CA HIS A 97 2.43 1.29 -20.98
C HIS A 97 3.23 0.04 -21.33
N PRO A 98 2.57 -1.13 -21.52
CA PRO A 98 3.25 -2.37 -21.84
C PRO A 98 4.06 -2.31 -23.14
N ASN A 99 3.70 -1.42 -24.07
CA ASN A 99 4.40 -1.26 -25.35
C ASN A 99 5.68 -0.39 -25.22
N GLY A 100 6.02 0.04 -24.01
CA GLY A 100 7.20 0.86 -23.78
C GLY A 100 6.95 2.36 -23.79
N ARG A 101 5.72 2.80 -24.06
CA ARG A 101 5.39 4.22 -24.07
C ARG A 101 5.29 4.77 -22.64
N ILE A 102 5.82 5.96 -22.43
CA ILE A 102 5.74 6.67 -21.14
C ILE A 102 4.95 7.95 -21.37
N GLU A 103 3.91 8.15 -20.57
CA GLU A 103 3.10 9.37 -20.60
C GLU A 103 3.27 10.16 -19.31
N MET A 104 3.37 11.46 -19.44
CA MET A 104 3.35 12.41 -18.33
C MET A 104 2.27 13.44 -18.63
N ASN A 105 1.27 13.52 -17.77
CA ASN A 105 0.04 14.25 -18.05
C ASN A 105 -0.14 15.47 -17.13
N GLN A 106 0.80 16.41 -17.19
CA GLN A 106 0.67 17.64 -16.40
C GLN A 106 1.08 18.86 -17.23
N PRO A 107 0.30 19.94 -17.20
CA PRO A 107 0.72 21.21 -17.80
C PRO A 107 1.97 21.73 -17.08
N GLY A 108 2.90 22.31 -17.83
CA GLY A 108 4.12 22.88 -17.27
C GLY A 108 5.14 21.85 -16.82
N MET A 109 5.04 20.64 -17.34
CA MET A 109 5.94 19.55 -17.01
C MET A 109 7.38 19.88 -17.37
N ASP A 110 8.30 19.55 -16.47
CA ASP A 110 9.72 19.75 -16.66
C ASP A 110 10.44 18.40 -16.57
N ILE A 111 11.11 18.03 -17.65
CA ILE A 111 11.91 16.80 -17.72
C ILE A 111 13.37 17.22 -17.74
N ARG A 112 14.13 16.80 -16.72
CA ARG A 112 15.55 17.11 -16.62
C ARG A 112 16.37 15.86 -16.79
N ILE A 113 17.27 15.89 -17.75
CA ILE A 113 18.18 14.80 -18.04
C ILE A 113 19.60 15.30 -17.79
N ASN A 114 20.28 14.71 -16.81
CA ASN A 114 21.65 15.02 -16.49
C ASN A 114 22.55 14.02 -17.21
N GLY A 115 23.22 14.49 -18.24
CA GLY A 115 24.04 13.59 -19.03
C GLY A 115 25.42 14.12 -19.30
#